data_3465050161dd6f83e06d5459d835588f
#
_entry.id   3465050161dd6f83e06d5459d835588f
#
_cell.length_a   1.000
_cell.length_b   1.000
_cell.length_c   1.000
_cell.angle_alpha   90.00
_cell.angle_beta   90.00
_cell.angle_gamma   90.00
#
_symmetry.space_group_name_H-M   'P 1'
#
loop_
_entity.id
_entity.type
_entity.pdbx_description
1 polymer ?
#
loop_
_entity_poly.entity_id
_entity_poly.type
_entity_poly.pdbx_seq_one_letter_code
_entity_poly.pdbx_strand_id
1 'polypeptide(L)'
;MVPNPYTLLSEIPERAKYFSVIDLKDAFYSVPLEEESQFPFAFEDSTQLASQLTWTVLPQGFRDSPHLFGQSLSRDLQNFNSSEAVVLQYVDDILLCAERGEACSRASEDFLNFLAGCGYKASREKAQLCQQSVRYLGLIISEGTRAIGPERIKPTLNHPLPMTLRQLRGFLGITGYCLFGFQVMGNLPGLYINL
;
A
#
# COMPACT_ATOMS: atom_id res chain seq x y z
N MET A 1 -12.73 6.54 1.20
CA MET A 1 -12.06 6.67 -0.12
C MET A 1 -10.62 6.22 0.07
N VAL A 2 -10.07 5.40 -0.82
CA VAL A 2 -8.64 5.00 -0.74
C VAL A 2 -7.80 6.26 -0.99
N PRO A 3 -6.78 6.56 -0.16
CA PRO A 3 -5.96 7.75 -0.33
C PRO A 3 -5.20 7.73 -1.67
N ASN A 4 -4.87 8.93 -2.17
CA ASN A 4 -4.02 9.03 -3.35
C ASN A 4 -2.58 8.70 -2.94
N PRO A 5 -1.92 7.70 -3.55
CA PRO A 5 -0.58 7.29 -3.17
C PRO A 5 0.45 8.43 -3.30
N TYR A 6 0.27 9.35 -4.23
CA TYR A 6 1.20 10.47 -4.42
C TYR A 6 1.10 11.52 -3.31
N THR A 7 -0.12 11.81 -2.85
CA THR A 7 -0.33 12.68 -1.70
C THR A 7 0.30 12.07 -0.46
N LEU A 8 0.07 10.77 -0.24
CA LEU A 8 0.70 10.05 0.87
C LEU A 8 2.22 10.10 0.82
N LEU A 9 2.80 9.87 -0.36
CA LEU A 9 4.25 9.91 -0.54
C LEU A 9 4.83 11.32 -0.32
N SER A 10 4.06 12.39 -0.51
CA SER A 10 4.53 13.76 -0.22
C SER A 10 4.68 14.02 1.28
N GLU A 11 4.10 13.19 2.13
CA GLU A 11 4.23 13.26 3.59
C GLU A 11 5.53 12.62 4.12
N ILE A 12 6.33 11.94 3.26
CA ILE A 12 7.63 11.41 3.65
C ILE A 12 8.54 12.58 4.03
N PRO A 13 9.08 12.60 5.27
CA PRO A 13 9.95 13.68 5.71
C PRO A 13 11.22 13.77 4.86
N GLU A 14 11.64 14.97 4.49
CA GLU A 14 12.87 15.21 3.71
C GLU A 14 14.13 14.66 4.38
N ARG A 15 14.12 14.59 5.72
CA ARG A 15 15.24 14.08 6.53
C ARG A 15 15.27 12.57 6.68
N ALA A 16 14.25 11.87 6.16
CA ALA A 16 14.17 10.41 6.29
C ALA A 16 15.25 9.74 5.45
N LYS A 17 16.02 8.85 6.09
CA LYS A 17 17.12 8.09 5.49
C LYS A 17 16.92 6.58 5.62
N TYR A 18 16.12 6.16 6.59
CA TYR A 18 15.84 4.76 6.89
C TYR A 18 14.35 4.51 6.85
N PHE A 19 14.00 3.40 6.24
CA PHE A 19 12.61 3.06 5.95
C PHE A 19 12.32 1.62 6.34
N SER A 20 11.10 1.39 6.82
CA SER A 20 10.56 0.04 6.98
C SER A 20 9.22 -0.06 6.27
N VAL A 21 9.06 -1.10 5.46
CA VAL A 21 7.79 -1.44 4.79
C VAL A 21 7.23 -2.68 5.43
N ILE A 22 5.98 -2.60 5.85
CA ILE A 22 5.24 -3.68 6.50
C ILE A 22 3.95 -3.90 5.73
N ASP A 23 3.79 -5.11 5.17
CA ASP A 23 2.60 -5.58 4.47
C ASP A 23 1.79 -6.44 5.45
N LEU A 24 0.49 -6.14 5.59
CA LEU A 24 -0.38 -6.88 6.49
C LEU A 24 -0.94 -8.12 5.82
N LYS A 25 -0.68 -9.27 6.44
CA LYS A 25 -1.19 -10.56 5.96
C LYS A 25 -2.65 -10.73 6.33
N ASP A 26 -3.45 -11.19 5.35
CA ASP A 26 -4.87 -11.49 5.55
C ASP A 26 -5.66 -10.31 6.14
N ALA A 27 -5.26 -9.09 5.75
CA ALA A 27 -5.66 -7.83 6.35
C ALA A 27 -7.19 -7.70 6.51
N PHE A 28 -7.97 -7.97 5.48
CA PHE A 28 -9.43 -7.85 5.52
C PHE A 28 -10.07 -8.83 6.51
N TYR A 29 -9.49 -10.01 6.69
CA TYR A 29 -10.01 -11.01 7.62
C TYR A 29 -9.78 -10.66 9.10
N SER A 30 -9.03 -9.61 9.39
CA SER A 30 -8.88 -9.09 10.75
C SER A 30 -10.07 -8.23 11.20
N VAL A 31 -10.95 -7.82 10.27
CA VAL A 31 -12.13 -7.00 10.58
C VAL A 31 -13.36 -7.88 10.67
N PRO A 32 -13.95 -8.05 11.87
CA PRO A 32 -15.18 -8.83 12.03
C PRO A 32 -16.39 -8.09 11.44
N LEU A 33 -17.37 -8.85 10.94
CA LEU A 33 -18.64 -8.33 10.47
C LEU A 33 -19.71 -8.58 11.53
N GLU A 34 -20.48 -7.55 11.84
CA GLU A 34 -21.70 -7.69 12.62
C GLU A 34 -22.69 -8.66 11.94
N GLU A 35 -23.45 -9.41 12.72
CA GLU A 35 -24.34 -10.47 12.23
C GLU A 35 -25.32 -9.95 11.17
N GLU A 36 -25.89 -8.78 11.36
CA GLU A 36 -26.79 -8.13 10.40
C GLU A 36 -26.13 -7.81 9.07
N SER A 37 -24.81 -7.60 9.07
CA SER A 37 -24.01 -7.27 7.88
C SER A 37 -23.51 -8.50 7.13
N GLN A 38 -23.71 -9.71 7.63
CA GLN A 38 -23.21 -10.95 7.03
C GLN A 38 -24.11 -11.48 5.91
N PHE A 39 -25.41 -11.22 5.98
CA PHE A 39 -26.40 -11.74 5.03
C PHE A 39 -26.08 -11.47 3.55
N PRO A 40 -25.63 -10.28 3.13
CA PRO A 40 -25.27 -10.01 1.73
C PRO A 40 -24.12 -10.84 1.19
N PHE A 41 -23.35 -11.49 2.05
CA PHE A 41 -22.19 -12.32 1.72
C PHE A 41 -22.47 -13.82 1.81
N ALA A 42 -23.75 -14.21 1.90
CA ALA A 42 -24.13 -15.61 1.93
C ALA A 42 -23.86 -16.30 0.58
N PHE A 43 -23.38 -17.53 0.62
CA PHE A 43 -23.15 -18.39 -0.52
C PHE A 43 -23.52 -19.84 -0.22
N GLU A 44 -23.77 -20.64 -1.24
CA GLU A 44 -24.10 -22.05 -1.09
C GLU A 44 -22.88 -22.90 -0.79
N ASP A 45 -23.00 -23.81 0.18
CA ASP A 45 -21.98 -24.83 0.43
C ASP A 45 -22.08 -25.93 -0.63
N SER A 46 -21.09 -26.01 -1.50
CA SER A 46 -21.05 -27.06 -2.54
C SER A 46 -20.84 -28.47 -1.99
N THR A 47 -20.50 -28.61 -0.73
CA THR A 47 -20.23 -29.92 -0.07
C THR A 47 -21.44 -30.48 0.66
N GLN A 48 -22.43 -29.64 1.00
CA GLN A 48 -23.64 -30.02 1.72
C GLN A 48 -24.89 -29.47 1.04
N LEU A 49 -25.79 -30.36 0.64
CA LEU A 49 -27.06 -29.97 0.03
C LEU A 49 -27.90 -29.08 0.96
N ALA A 50 -28.34 -27.93 0.43
CA ALA A 50 -29.17 -26.94 1.11
C ALA A 50 -28.53 -26.24 2.34
N SER A 51 -27.20 -26.23 2.43
CA SER A 51 -26.48 -25.46 3.45
C SER A 51 -26.00 -24.14 2.87
N GLN A 52 -26.21 -23.05 3.60
CA GLN A 52 -25.68 -21.73 3.28
C GLN A 52 -24.60 -21.33 4.29
N LEU A 53 -23.52 -20.78 3.77
CA LEU A 53 -22.43 -20.20 4.55
C LEU A 53 -22.43 -18.69 4.36
N THR A 54 -21.85 -17.99 5.29
CA THR A 54 -21.62 -16.55 5.15
C THR A 54 -20.23 -16.16 5.68
N TRP A 55 -19.79 -14.98 5.30
CA TRP A 55 -18.55 -14.41 5.83
C TRP A 55 -18.84 -13.74 7.18
N THR A 56 -18.07 -14.10 8.19
CA THR A 56 -18.08 -13.48 9.52
C THR A 56 -17.05 -12.37 9.67
N VAL A 57 -16.21 -12.22 8.65
CA VAL A 57 -15.16 -11.20 8.54
C VAL A 57 -15.24 -10.52 7.19
N LEU A 58 -14.60 -9.37 7.04
CA LEU A 58 -14.61 -8.58 5.81
C LEU A 58 -14.05 -9.38 4.62
N PRO A 59 -14.87 -9.70 3.59
CA PRO A 59 -14.44 -10.60 2.52
C PRO A 59 -13.57 -9.90 1.48
N GLN A 60 -12.66 -10.67 0.89
CA GLN A 60 -11.93 -10.22 -0.31
C GLN A 60 -12.89 -10.17 -1.50
N GLY A 61 -12.71 -9.17 -2.36
CA GLY A 61 -13.55 -8.97 -3.55
C GLY A 61 -14.77 -8.08 -3.33
N PHE A 62 -15.14 -7.79 -2.10
CA PHE A 62 -16.15 -6.75 -1.84
C PHE A 62 -15.55 -5.37 -2.13
N ARG A 63 -16.27 -4.56 -2.91
CA ARG A 63 -15.80 -3.26 -3.42
C ARG A 63 -15.28 -2.33 -2.32
N ASP A 64 -15.96 -2.31 -1.20
CA ASP A 64 -15.69 -1.35 -0.12
C ASP A 64 -14.74 -1.91 0.95
N SER A 65 -14.30 -3.19 0.84
CA SER A 65 -13.38 -3.82 1.80
C SER A 65 -12.08 -3.03 2.00
N PRO A 66 -11.40 -2.52 0.96
CA PRO A 66 -10.17 -1.73 1.16
C PRO A 66 -10.43 -0.44 1.95
N HIS A 67 -11.58 0.19 1.71
CA HIS A 67 -11.96 1.42 2.41
C HIS A 67 -12.28 1.16 3.89
N LEU A 68 -13.10 0.15 4.17
CA LEU A 68 -13.51 -0.22 5.53
C LEU A 68 -12.31 -0.68 6.35
N PHE A 69 -11.47 -1.53 5.78
CA PHE A 69 -10.22 -1.96 6.40
C PHE A 69 -9.30 -0.77 6.70
N GLY A 70 -9.07 0.10 5.69
CA GLY A 70 -8.24 1.28 5.85
C GLY A 70 -8.72 2.21 6.96
N GLN A 71 -10.05 2.37 7.12
CA GLN A 71 -10.63 3.14 8.22
C GLN A 71 -10.42 2.47 9.58
N SER A 72 -10.60 1.14 9.67
CA SER A 72 -10.38 0.39 10.92
C SER A 72 -8.92 0.52 11.36
N LEU A 73 -7.98 0.22 10.46
CA LEU A 73 -6.56 0.34 10.76
C LEU A 73 -6.17 1.80 11.11
N SER A 74 -6.67 2.79 10.36
CA SER A 74 -6.39 4.21 10.65
C SER A 74 -6.87 4.64 12.03
N ARG A 75 -8.01 4.10 12.51
CA ARG A 75 -8.52 4.35 13.86
C ARG A 75 -7.59 3.75 14.92
N ASP A 76 -7.13 2.52 14.71
CA ASP A 76 -6.20 1.86 15.62
C ASP A 76 -4.87 2.60 15.66
N LEU A 77 -4.34 3.01 14.49
CA LEU A 77 -3.08 3.75 14.38
C LEU A 77 -3.08 5.11 15.11
N GLN A 78 -4.24 5.70 15.39
CA GLN A 78 -4.31 6.91 16.22
C GLN A 78 -3.78 6.69 17.66
N ASN A 79 -3.77 5.44 18.12
CA ASN A 79 -3.24 5.05 19.42
C ASN A 79 -1.73 4.72 19.37
N PHE A 80 -1.13 4.67 18.20
CA PHE A 80 0.31 4.48 18.05
C PHE A 80 1.02 5.83 17.99
N ASN A 81 1.89 6.10 18.96
CA ASN A 81 2.69 7.32 19.00
C ASN A 81 4.18 6.95 18.92
N SER A 82 4.86 7.44 17.90
CA SER A 82 6.30 7.36 17.77
C SER A 82 6.89 8.77 17.65
N SER A 83 7.83 9.12 18.48
CA SER A 83 8.61 10.36 18.34
C SER A 83 9.80 10.20 17.39
N GLU A 84 10.13 8.97 16.98
CA GLU A 84 11.34 8.65 16.24
C GLU A 84 11.07 8.33 14.76
N ALA A 85 9.82 8.04 14.39
CA ALA A 85 9.45 7.70 13.00
C ALA A 85 8.07 8.23 12.64
N VAL A 86 7.91 8.60 11.39
CA VAL A 86 6.61 8.90 10.76
C VAL A 86 6.04 7.63 10.17
N VAL A 87 4.77 7.34 10.45
CA VAL A 87 4.04 6.18 9.93
C VAL A 87 3.07 6.64 8.84
N LEU A 88 3.20 6.07 7.66
CA LEU A 88 2.33 6.32 6.52
C LEU A 88 1.56 5.05 6.17
N GLN A 89 0.23 5.15 6.08
CA GLN A 89 -0.65 4.03 5.79
C GLN A 89 -1.26 4.14 4.40
N TYR A 90 -1.14 3.08 3.61
CA TYR A 90 -1.88 2.92 2.35
C TYR A 90 -2.61 1.58 2.36
N VAL A 91 -3.88 1.59 2.76
CA VAL A 91 -4.72 0.40 2.96
C VAL A 91 -4.03 -0.59 3.92
N ASP A 92 -3.42 -1.65 3.41
CA ASP A 92 -2.71 -2.72 4.12
C ASP A 92 -1.17 -2.59 4.04
N ASP A 93 -0.67 -1.67 3.22
CA ASP A 93 0.76 -1.37 3.11
C ASP A 93 1.13 -0.21 4.04
N ILE A 94 2.13 -0.40 4.90
CA ILE A 94 2.58 0.59 5.87
C ILE A 94 4.04 0.92 5.63
N LEU A 95 4.37 2.22 5.64
CA LEU A 95 5.73 2.73 5.54
C LEU A 95 6.09 3.51 6.80
N LEU A 96 7.17 3.12 7.46
CA LEU A 96 7.81 3.89 8.53
C LEU A 96 9.03 4.62 7.97
N CYS A 97 9.16 5.90 8.32
CA CYS A 97 10.24 6.77 7.87
C CYS A 97 10.98 7.35 9.09
N ALA A 98 12.30 7.19 9.17
CA ALA A 98 13.13 7.70 10.24
C ALA A 98 14.43 8.33 9.74
N GLU A 99 15.02 9.24 10.53
CA GLU A 99 16.28 9.91 10.19
C GLU A 99 17.51 9.03 10.48
N ARG A 100 17.42 8.12 11.47
CA ARG A 100 18.53 7.27 11.94
C ARG A 100 18.13 5.81 11.95
N GLY A 101 19.08 4.93 11.66
CA GLY A 101 18.85 3.49 11.61
C GLY A 101 18.37 2.90 12.93
N GLU A 102 18.99 3.32 14.05
CA GLU A 102 18.57 2.86 15.39
C GLU A 102 17.14 3.29 15.71
N ALA A 103 16.76 4.52 15.38
CA ALA A 103 15.40 5.03 15.55
C ALA A 103 14.41 4.25 14.70
N CYS A 104 14.76 3.95 13.44
CA CYS A 104 13.96 3.12 12.56
C CYS A 104 13.76 1.72 13.11
N SER A 105 14.82 1.11 13.63
CA SER A 105 14.76 -0.26 14.21
C SER A 105 13.84 -0.31 15.42
N ARG A 106 14.02 0.60 16.39
CA ARG A 106 13.14 0.67 17.57
C ARG A 106 11.69 0.95 17.19
N ALA A 107 11.46 1.96 16.35
CA ALA A 107 10.10 2.29 15.90
C ALA A 107 9.43 1.12 15.14
N SER A 108 10.20 0.35 14.39
CA SER A 108 9.67 -0.84 13.68
C SER A 108 9.30 -1.95 14.64
N GLU A 109 10.12 -2.20 15.67
CA GLU A 109 9.83 -3.19 16.72
C GLU A 109 8.59 -2.79 17.53
N ASP A 110 8.53 -1.55 18.00
CA ASP A 110 7.37 -1.02 18.72
C ASP A 110 6.10 -1.09 17.88
N PHE A 111 6.20 -0.76 16.60
CA PHE A 111 5.08 -0.80 15.68
C PHE A 111 4.58 -2.23 15.41
N LEU A 112 5.49 -3.20 15.24
CA LEU A 112 5.12 -4.61 15.07
C LEU A 112 4.45 -5.16 16.33
N ASN A 113 4.93 -4.81 17.51
CA ASN A 113 4.32 -5.18 18.78
C ASN A 113 2.93 -4.55 18.95
N PHE A 114 2.78 -3.27 18.57
CA PHE A 114 1.49 -2.58 18.55
C PHE A 114 0.50 -3.29 17.61
N LEU A 115 0.90 -3.59 16.36
CA LEU A 115 0.06 -4.31 15.41
C LEU A 115 -0.37 -5.69 15.93
N ALA A 116 0.55 -6.43 16.56
CA ALA A 116 0.25 -7.72 17.17
C ALA A 116 -0.76 -7.56 18.32
N GLY A 117 -0.64 -6.51 19.15
CA GLY A 117 -1.59 -6.17 20.20
C GLY A 117 -2.99 -5.84 19.68
N CYS A 118 -3.10 -5.26 18.49
CA CYS A 118 -4.37 -5.00 17.80
C CYS A 118 -4.90 -6.21 17.01
N GLY A 119 -4.18 -7.34 16.98
CA GLY A 119 -4.60 -8.57 16.28
C GLY A 119 -4.23 -8.62 14.79
N TYR A 120 -3.45 -7.65 14.29
CA TYR A 120 -2.94 -7.68 12.92
C TYR A 120 -1.74 -8.60 12.78
N LYS A 121 -1.57 -9.17 11.57
CA LYS A 121 -0.45 -10.04 11.22
C LYS A 121 0.40 -9.38 10.13
N ALA A 122 1.69 -9.21 10.38
CA ALA A 122 2.63 -8.75 9.38
C ALA A 122 3.17 -9.92 8.55
N SER A 123 3.37 -9.72 7.25
CA SER A 123 4.02 -10.68 6.36
C SER A 123 5.54 -10.60 6.52
N ARG A 124 6.12 -11.61 7.16
CA ARG A 124 7.58 -11.68 7.35
C ARG A 124 8.36 -11.71 6.04
N GLU A 125 7.80 -12.39 5.03
CA GLU A 125 8.47 -12.57 3.74
C GLU A 125 8.54 -11.29 2.91
N LYS A 126 7.55 -10.41 3.06
CA LYS A 126 7.47 -9.14 2.33
C LYS A 126 8.03 -7.96 3.12
N ALA A 127 8.20 -8.09 4.42
CA ALA A 127 8.70 -7.02 5.26
C ALA A 127 10.11 -6.59 4.85
N GLN A 128 10.31 -5.30 4.70
CA GLN A 128 11.59 -4.66 4.47
C GLN A 128 11.86 -3.78 5.68
N LEU A 129 12.75 -4.19 6.56
CA LEU A 129 12.95 -3.48 7.83
C LEU A 129 14.27 -2.72 7.83
N CYS A 130 14.21 -1.46 8.27
CA CYS A 130 15.34 -0.59 8.57
C CYS A 130 16.35 -0.49 7.41
N GLN A 131 15.88 -0.26 6.18
CA GLN A 131 16.70 -0.15 4.97
C GLN A 131 16.80 1.30 4.51
N GLN A 132 17.91 1.65 3.85
CA GLN A 132 18.10 2.97 3.22
C GLN A 132 17.33 3.11 1.89
N SER A 133 16.92 1.98 1.32
CA SER A 133 16.14 1.93 0.09
C SER A 133 15.13 0.81 0.18
N VAL A 134 13.85 1.13 -0.01
CA VAL A 134 12.74 0.18 0.09
C VAL A 134 11.83 0.27 -1.14
N ARG A 135 11.12 -0.83 -1.40
CA ARG A 135 10.05 -0.86 -2.40
C ARG A 135 8.72 -0.61 -1.72
N TYR A 136 8.03 0.45 -2.11
CA TYR A 136 6.74 0.82 -1.58
C TYR A 136 5.83 1.34 -2.68
N LEU A 137 4.61 0.80 -2.80
CA LEU A 137 3.62 1.14 -3.83
C LEU A 137 4.16 1.13 -5.27
N GLY A 138 5.10 0.21 -5.57
CA GLY A 138 5.73 0.07 -6.88
C GLY A 138 6.78 1.15 -7.21
N LEU A 139 7.20 1.90 -6.20
CA LEU A 139 8.32 2.83 -6.26
C LEU A 139 9.47 2.33 -5.39
N ILE A 140 10.67 2.78 -5.71
CA ILE A 140 11.86 2.67 -4.86
C ILE A 140 11.98 3.99 -4.12
N ILE A 141 11.87 3.93 -2.80
CA ILE A 141 12.01 5.07 -1.89
C ILE A 141 13.40 5.02 -1.27
N SER A 142 14.14 6.11 -1.37
CA SER A 142 15.46 6.27 -0.75
C SER A 142 15.59 7.71 -0.23
N GLU A 143 16.70 8.04 0.45
CA GLU A 143 16.98 9.39 0.94
C GLU A 143 16.78 10.43 -0.18
N GLY A 144 15.80 11.31 -0.01
CA GLY A 144 15.50 12.41 -0.95
C GLY A 144 15.09 11.99 -2.36
N THR A 145 14.95 10.68 -2.65
CA THR A 145 14.67 10.21 -4.01
C THR A 145 13.50 9.21 -4.05
N ARG A 146 12.77 9.24 -5.16
CA ARG A 146 11.68 8.31 -5.48
C ARG A 146 11.85 7.89 -6.92
N ALA A 147 12.11 6.62 -7.16
CA ALA A 147 12.30 6.07 -8.51
C ALA A 147 11.20 5.03 -8.82
N ILE A 148 10.89 4.87 -10.09
CA ILE A 148 9.97 3.82 -10.53
C ILE A 148 10.67 2.48 -10.44
N GLY A 149 10.02 1.50 -9.81
CA GLY A 149 10.56 0.15 -9.71
C GLY A 149 10.76 -0.51 -11.09
N PRO A 150 11.82 -1.33 -11.27
CA PRO A 150 12.13 -1.99 -12.54
C PRO A 150 11.00 -2.91 -13.03
N GLU A 151 10.22 -3.45 -12.11
CA GLU A 151 9.02 -4.26 -12.40
C GLU A 151 7.92 -3.50 -13.14
N ARG A 152 7.89 -2.17 -13.03
CA ARG A 152 6.98 -1.28 -13.77
C ARG A 152 7.59 -0.73 -15.05
N ILE A 153 8.89 -0.50 -15.05
CA ILE A 153 9.62 0.00 -16.23
C ILE A 153 9.63 -1.06 -17.34
N LYS A 154 9.95 -2.31 -17.00
CA LYS A 154 10.06 -3.40 -17.98
C LYS A 154 8.79 -3.63 -18.82
N PRO A 155 7.59 -3.76 -18.24
CA PRO A 155 6.36 -3.92 -19.02
C PRO A 155 6.06 -2.71 -19.92
N THR A 156 6.41 -1.50 -19.46
CA THR A 156 6.23 -0.27 -20.24
C THR A 156 7.15 -0.24 -21.46
N LEU A 157 8.44 -0.57 -21.28
CA LEU A 157 9.42 -0.62 -22.37
C LEU A 157 9.14 -1.74 -23.38
N ASN A 158 8.62 -2.86 -22.93
CA ASN A 158 8.28 -4.02 -23.76
C ASN A 158 6.87 -3.96 -24.35
N HIS A 159 6.12 -2.88 -24.08
CA HIS A 159 4.77 -2.76 -24.62
C HIS A 159 4.83 -2.55 -26.16
N PRO A 160 4.10 -3.34 -26.95
CA PRO A 160 4.07 -3.16 -28.39
C PRO A 160 3.53 -1.78 -28.75
N LEU A 161 4.00 -1.21 -29.87
CA LEU A 161 3.50 0.06 -30.37
C LEU A 161 1.98 0.01 -30.57
N PRO A 162 1.22 0.95 -30.00
CA PRO A 162 -0.23 0.96 -30.14
C PRO A 162 -0.64 1.32 -31.56
N MET A 163 -1.32 0.42 -32.26
CA MET A 163 -1.82 0.59 -33.63
C MET A 163 -3.30 1.01 -33.67
N THR A 164 -4.02 0.94 -32.56
CA THR A 164 -5.43 1.31 -32.44
C THR A 164 -5.65 2.26 -31.27
N LEU A 165 -6.75 3.03 -31.33
CA LEU A 165 -7.14 3.93 -30.24
C LEU A 165 -7.34 3.20 -28.90
N ARG A 166 -7.88 1.97 -28.95
CA ARG A 166 -8.04 1.12 -27.75
C ARG A 166 -6.68 0.74 -27.14
N GLN A 167 -5.72 0.34 -27.99
CA GLN A 167 -4.36 0.01 -27.55
C GLN A 167 -3.63 1.25 -27.01
N LEU A 168 -3.83 2.41 -27.66
CA LEU A 168 -3.26 3.68 -27.18
C LEU A 168 -3.79 4.03 -25.80
N ARG A 169 -5.10 3.91 -25.56
CA ARG A 169 -5.67 4.15 -24.22
C ARG A 169 -5.12 3.18 -23.17
N GLY A 170 -4.93 1.90 -23.53
CA GLY A 170 -4.29 0.92 -22.65
C GLY A 170 -2.85 1.30 -22.32
N PHE A 171 -2.07 1.67 -23.32
CA PHE A 171 -0.68 2.15 -23.14
C PHE A 171 -0.62 3.39 -22.26
N LEU A 172 -1.47 4.40 -22.51
CA LEU A 172 -1.54 5.60 -21.68
C LEU A 172 -1.98 5.30 -20.25
N GLY A 173 -2.81 4.29 -20.02
CA GLY A 173 -3.16 3.82 -18.68
C GLY A 173 -1.95 3.23 -17.93
N ILE A 174 -1.11 2.45 -18.62
CA ILE A 174 0.11 1.88 -18.06
C ILE A 174 1.15 2.97 -17.77
N THR A 175 1.38 3.87 -18.73
CA THR A 175 2.38 4.94 -18.62
C THR A 175 1.91 6.10 -17.75
N GLY A 176 0.62 6.36 -17.66
CA GLY A 176 0.04 7.44 -16.86
C GLY A 176 0.41 7.33 -15.39
N TYR A 177 0.41 6.13 -14.85
CA TYR A 177 0.90 5.89 -13.48
C TYR A 177 2.40 6.24 -13.33
N CYS A 178 3.21 5.98 -14.36
CA CYS A 178 4.63 6.34 -14.37
C CYS A 178 4.82 7.86 -14.47
N LEU A 179 4.05 8.54 -15.31
CA LEU A 179 4.14 9.99 -15.53
C LEU A 179 3.79 10.80 -14.27
N PHE A 180 2.79 10.37 -13.51
CA PHE A 180 2.46 11.01 -12.22
C PHE A 180 3.63 10.92 -11.22
N GLY A 181 4.39 9.83 -11.24
CA GLY A 181 5.63 9.74 -10.45
C GLY A 181 6.69 10.77 -10.86
N PHE A 182 6.79 11.12 -12.14
CA PHE A 182 7.71 12.15 -12.64
C PHE A 182 7.26 13.59 -12.30
N GLN A 183 5.97 13.89 -12.24
CA GLN A 183 5.49 15.22 -11.85
C GLN A 183 5.80 15.57 -10.39
N VAL A 184 5.89 14.58 -9.51
CA VAL A 184 6.28 14.78 -8.10
C VAL A 184 7.81 14.95 -7.96
N MET A 185 8.59 14.49 -8.92
CA MET A 185 10.06 14.72 -9.00
C MET A 185 10.40 16.08 -9.60
N GLY A 186 9.65 17.13 -9.30
CA GLY A 186 9.87 18.49 -9.80
C GLY A 186 11.37 18.81 -10.01
N ASN A 187 11.72 19.23 -11.24
CA ASN A 187 13.03 19.65 -11.71
C ASN A 187 13.99 18.55 -12.22
N LEU A 188 13.56 17.80 -13.26
CA LEU A 188 14.53 17.32 -14.24
C LEU A 188 14.58 18.32 -15.40
N PRO A 189 15.71 19.04 -15.62
CA PRO A 189 15.83 19.89 -16.80
C PRO A 189 15.96 19.01 -18.03
N GLY A 190 15.01 19.09 -18.96
CA GLY A 190 15.21 18.61 -20.31
C GLY A 190 14.21 17.63 -20.91
N LEU A 191 13.04 17.38 -20.35
CA LEU A 191 11.96 16.65 -21.05
C LEU A 191 10.71 17.52 -21.19
N TYR A 192 10.72 18.43 -22.16
CA TYR A 192 9.52 19.06 -22.69
C TYR A 192 8.87 18.10 -23.68
N ILE A 193 7.79 17.45 -23.31
CA ILE A 193 6.87 16.82 -24.27
C ILE A 193 5.90 17.92 -24.69
N ASN A 194 6.12 18.53 -25.84
CA ASN A 194 5.10 19.32 -26.51
C ASN A 194 4.00 18.38 -26.99
N LEU A 195 2.79 18.51 -26.39
CA LEU A 195 1.55 17.97 -26.90
C LEU A 195 0.92 18.94 -27.86
#